data_3d255ffd9fce9f6720b0e98793c27968
#
_entry.id   3d255ffd9fce9f6720b0e98793c27968
#
_cell.length_a   1.000
_cell.length_b   1.000
_cell.length_c   1.000
_cell.angle_alpha   90.00
_cell.angle_beta   90.00
_cell.angle_gamma   90.00
#
_symmetry.space_group_name_H-M   'P 1'
#
loop_
_entity.id
_entity.type
_entity.pdbx_description
1 polymer ?
#
loop_
_entity_poly.entity_id
_entity_poly.type
_entity_poly.pdbx_seq_one_letter_code
_entity_poly.pdbx_strand_id
1 'polypeptide(L)'
;MNTIKDETTERMQKCMDSLSNQFNKIRTGRANPSILDSIKVDYYGNQTPINQTANISVEENRTLVISPWDKTLMPEIEKAIISSDLGLNPSSSGDLIRITMPALTEETRQDYIKQARTEAENARISIRSVRRDSNQSARDLNTKSELSDDELRDLEVEIQEITDKFISMIAIFFRFIFMTRFELNRLLCA
;
A
#
# COMPACT_ATOMS: atom_id res chain seq x y z
N MET A 1 24.35 -1.66 -21.76
CA MET A 1 24.49 -1.15 -20.37
C MET A 1 23.24 -0.44 -19.87
N ASN A 2 22.76 0.63 -20.50
CA ASN A 2 21.56 1.34 -20.03
C ASN A 2 20.31 0.46 -19.87
N THR A 3 20.09 -0.50 -20.78
CA THR A 3 18.90 -1.36 -20.76
C THR A 3 18.78 -2.21 -19.48
N ILE A 4 19.87 -2.85 -19.00
CA ILE A 4 19.84 -3.65 -17.76
C ILE A 4 19.62 -2.76 -16.55
N LYS A 5 20.24 -1.58 -16.51
CA LYS A 5 20.11 -0.60 -15.43
C LYS A 5 18.67 -0.08 -15.34
N ASP A 6 18.09 0.27 -16.49
CA ASP A 6 16.72 0.78 -16.59
C ASP A 6 15.71 -0.30 -16.19
N GLU A 7 15.88 -1.54 -16.68
CA GLU A 7 15.07 -2.69 -16.30
C GLU A 7 15.17 -3.01 -14.79
N THR A 8 16.39 -2.97 -14.24
CA THR A 8 16.63 -3.19 -12.81
C THR A 8 15.90 -2.15 -11.99
N THR A 9 16.00 -0.87 -12.37
CA THR A 9 15.35 0.25 -11.68
C THR A 9 13.82 0.11 -11.76
N GLU A 10 13.28 -0.23 -12.93
CA GLU A 10 11.83 -0.44 -13.10
C GLU A 10 11.31 -1.60 -12.24
N ARG A 11 12.03 -2.75 -12.22
CA ARG A 11 11.68 -3.90 -11.41
C ARG A 11 11.73 -3.58 -9.91
N MET A 12 12.75 -2.83 -9.45
CA MET A 12 12.84 -2.38 -8.06
C MET A 12 11.74 -1.39 -7.70
N GLN A 13 11.38 -0.49 -8.62
CA GLN A 13 10.25 0.42 -8.42
C GLN A 13 8.93 -0.34 -8.25
N LYS A 14 8.67 -1.37 -9.06
CA LYS A 14 7.49 -2.25 -8.89
C LYS A 14 7.45 -2.92 -7.52
N CYS A 15 8.60 -3.28 -6.94
CA CYS A 15 8.66 -3.79 -5.57
C CYS A 15 8.24 -2.73 -4.53
N MET A 16 8.65 -1.47 -4.74
CA MET A 16 8.22 -0.35 -3.88
C MET A 16 6.72 -0.06 -3.98
N ASP A 17 6.17 -0.08 -5.19
CA ASP A 17 4.75 0.12 -5.43
C ASP A 17 3.91 -0.99 -4.78
N SER A 18 4.38 -2.24 -4.87
CA SER A 18 3.76 -3.37 -4.18
C SER A 18 3.79 -3.20 -2.66
N LEU A 19 4.92 -2.77 -2.09
CA LEU A 19 5.05 -2.48 -0.66
C LEU A 19 4.09 -1.37 -0.23
N SER A 20 3.99 -0.29 -1.02
CA SER A 20 3.04 0.81 -0.77
C SER A 20 1.60 0.31 -0.73
N ASN A 21 1.22 -0.54 -1.67
CA ASN A 21 -0.10 -1.15 -1.73
C ASN A 21 -0.38 -2.07 -0.51
N GLN A 22 0.62 -2.86 -0.07
CA GLN A 22 0.46 -3.69 1.13
C GLN A 22 0.32 -2.84 2.40
N PHE A 23 1.10 -1.77 2.52
CA PHE A 23 0.98 -0.85 3.64
C PHE A 23 -0.36 -0.10 3.68
N ASN A 24 -0.95 0.19 2.52
CA ASN A 24 -2.28 0.80 2.46
C ASN A 24 -3.39 -0.14 2.95
N LYS A 25 -3.19 -1.47 2.85
CA LYS A 25 -4.11 -2.48 3.37
C LYS A 25 -4.03 -2.64 4.89
N ILE A 26 -2.90 -2.25 5.52
CA ILE A 26 -2.73 -2.35 6.97
C ILE A 26 -3.62 -1.30 7.65
N ARG A 27 -4.55 -1.77 8.48
CA ARG A 27 -5.48 -0.92 9.22
C ARG A 27 -4.73 -0.12 10.28
N THR A 28 -4.88 1.19 10.25
CA THR A 28 -4.17 2.09 11.17
C THR A 28 -5.08 2.80 12.16
N GLY A 29 -6.37 2.40 12.24
CA GLY A 29 -7.38 3.06 13.05
C GLY A 29 -7.81 4.44 12.52
N ARG A 30 -7.22 4.89 11.41
CA ARG A 30 -7.63 6.10 10.69
C ARG A 30 -8.56 5.74 9.54
N ALA A 31 -9.55 6.57 9.32
CA ALA A 31 -10.41 6.46 8.18
C ALA A 31 -9.64 6.76 6.89
N ASN A 32 -9.60 5.81 5.97
CA ASN A 32 -9.03 5.99 4.64
C ASN A 32 -10.09 5.62 3.60
N PRO A 33 -10.47 6.52 2.69
CA PRO A 33 -11.45 6.23 1.64
C PRO A 33 -11.11 5.00 0.80
N SER A 34 -9.82 4.75 0.56
CA SER A 34 -9.36 3.58 -0.23
C SER A 34 -9.77 2.21 0.34
N ILE A 35 -10.20 2.14 1.61
CA ILE A 35 -10.73 0.89 2.20
C ILE A 35 -12.03 0.48 1.50
N LEU A 36 -12.79 1.45 1.01
CA LEU A 36 -14.08 1.25 0.35
C LEU A 36 -13.97 0.96 -1.15
N ASP A 37 -12.78 1.14 -1.76
CA ASP A 37 -12.57 0.93 -3.20
C ASP A 37 -12.84 -0.53 -3.65
N SER A 38 -12.70 -1.48 -2.73
CA SER A 38 -12.99 -2.89 -2.99
C SER A 38 -14.48 -3.23 -2.94
N ILE A 39 -15.31 -2.34 -2.39
CA ILE A 39 -16.76 -2.57 -2.22
C ILE A 39 -17.48 -2.19 -3.50
N LYS A 40 -18.27 -3.14 -4.00
CA LYS A 40 -19.16 -2.94 -5.14
C LYS A 40 -20.61 -2.93 -4.67
N VAL A 41 -21.38 -2.00 -5.18
CA VAL A 41 -22.80 -1.81 -4.88
C VAL A 41 -23.60 -2.16 -6.13
N ASP A 42 -24.74 -2.79 -5.96
CA ASP A 42 -25.67 -3.02 -7.06
C ASP A 42 -26.36 -1.70 -7.43
N TYR A 43 -25.99 -1.18 -8.59
CA TYR A 43 -26.58 0.03 -9.15
C TYR A 43 -27.35 -0.33 -10.42
N TYR A 44 -28.68 -0.44 -10.30
CA TYR A 44 -29.58 -0.84 -11.39
C TYR A 44 -29.15 -2.15 -12.09
N GLY A 45 -28.78 -3.19 -11.31
CA GLY A 45 -28.33 -4.49 -11.81
C GLY A 45 -26.87 -4.55 -12.26
N ASN A 46 -26.10 -3.46 -12.08
CA ASN A 46 -24.67 -3.42 -12.38
C ASN A 46 -23.84 -3.30 -11.11
N GLN A 47 -22.80 -4.14 -10.98
CA GLN A 47 -21.84 -4.06 -9.87
C GLN A 47 -20.89 -2.87 -10.06
N THR A 48 -21.21 -1.74 -9.42
CA THR A 48 -20.47 -0.47 -9.54
C THR A 48 -19.67 -0.21 -8.27
N PRO A 49 -18.39 0.22 -8.37
CA PRO A 49 -17.61 0.62 -7.20
C PRO A 49 -18.28 1.76 -6.44
N ILE A 50 -18.21 1.73 -5.10
CA ILE A 50 -18.89 2.70 -4.23
C ILE A 50 -18.44 4.15 -4.48
N ASN A 51 -17.17 4.36 -4.87
CA ASN A 51 -16.61 5.67 -5.21
C ASN A 51 -17.22 6.30 -6.48
N GLN A 52 -17.93 5.51 -7.30
CA GLN A 52 -18.67 5.97 -8.48
C GLN A 52 -20.17 6.19 -8.20
N THR A 53 -20.66 5.87 -7.01
CA THR A 53 -22.08 6.02 -6.63
C THR A 53 -22.29 7.00 -5.48
N ALA A 54 -21.21 7.35 -4.78
CA ALA A 54 -21.26 8.25 -3.64
C ALA A 54 -20.00 9.11 -3.51
N ASN A 55 -20.14 10.25 -2.88
CA ASN A 55 -18.99 11.04 -2.44
C ASN A 55 -18.52 10.52 -1.07
N ILE A 56 -17.22 10.24 -0.93
CA ILE A 56 -16.62 9.72 0.30
C ILE A 56 -15.71 10.80 0.88
N SER A 57 -15.98 11.21 2.10
CA SER A 57 -15.17 12.18 2.86
C SER A 57 -14.74 11.61 4.21
N VAL A 58 -13.70 12.20 4.79
CA VAL A 58 -13.18 11.80 6.11
C VAL A 58 -13.52 12.89 7.11
N GLU A 59 -14.23 12.53 8.18
CA GLU A 59 -14.55 13.38 9.31
C GLU A 59 -13.74 12.94 10.54
N GLU A 60 -13.11 13.89 11.25
CA GLU A 60 -12.36 13.69 12.49
C GLU A 60 -11.26 12.59 12.40
N ASN A 61 -10.68 12.37 11.23
CA ASN A 61 -9.66 11.36 10.96
C ASN A 61 -10.06 9.90 11.25
N ARG A 62 -11.27 9.64 11.75
CA ARG A 62 -11.72 8.30 12.21
C ARG A 62 -13.07 7.89 11.64
N THR A 63 -13.81 8.80 11.07
CA THR A 63 -15.14 8.53 10.52
C THR A 63 -15.12 8.74 9.01
N LEU A 64 -15.53 7.74 8.25
CA LEU A 64 -15.86 7.89 6.83
C LEU A 64 -17.31 8.32 6.72
N VAL A 65 -17.53 9.38 5.97
CA VAL A 65 -18.86 9.88 5.64
C VAL A 65 -19.10 9.64 4.16
N ILE A 66 -20.12 8.85 3.87
CA ILE A 66 -20.55 8.49 2.52
C ILE A 66 -21.83 9.25 2.23
N SER A 67 -21.82 10.06 1.19
CA SER A 67 -22.97 10.82 0.68
C SER A 67 -23.34 10.25 -0.69
N PRO A 68 -24.33 9.37 -0.77
CA PRO A 68 -24.80 8.82 -2.05
C PRO A 68 -25.39 9.95 -2.93
N TRP A 69 -25.18 9.86 -4.23
CA TRP A 69 -25.81 10.77 -5.19
C TRP A 69 -27.31 10.47 -5.34
N ASP A 70 -27.67 9.21 -5.16
CA ASP A 70 -29.06 8.78 -5.14
C ASP A 70 -29.38 8.17 -3.76
N LYS A 71 -30.38 8.75 -3.07
CA LYS A 71 -30.82 8.34 -1.74
C LYS A 71 -31.39 6.92 -1.74
N THR A 72 -31.88 6.45 -2.86
CA THR A 72 -32.43 5.08 -3.00
C THR A 72 -31.37 4.01 -2.85
N LEU A 73 -30.07 4.36 -3.04
CA LEU A 73 -28.94 3.45 -2.91
C LEU A 73 -28.46 3.26 -1.46
N MET A 74 -28.94 4.03 -0.49
CA MET A 74 -28.49 3.93 0.89
C MET A 74 -28.59 2.52 1.46
N PRO A 75 -29.72 1.79 1.34
CA PRO A 75 -29.84 0.44 1.86
C PRO A 75 -28.89 -0.55 1.18
N GLU A 76 -28.64 -0.39 -0.13
CA GLU A 76 -27.76 -1.26 -0.88
C GLU A 76 -26.29 -1.01 -0.52
N ILE A 77 -25.91 0.26 -0.30
CA ILE A 77 -24.57 0.63 0.17
C ILE A 77 -24.32 0.07 1.59
N GLU A 78 -25.27 0.23 2.51
CA GLU A 78 -25.18 -0.34 3.86
C GLU A 78 -25.03 -1.85 3.82
N LYS A 79 -25.86 -2.53 3.05
CA LYS A 79 -25.82 -3.98 2.89
C LYS A 79 -24.49 -4.44 2.32
N ALA A 80 -23.98 -3.75 1.29
CA ALA A 80 -22.68 -4.06 0.69
C ALA A 80 -21.53 -3.87 1.69
N ILE A 81 -21.58 -2.86 2.55
CA ILE A 81 -20.56 -2.62 3.59
C ILE A 81 -20.63 -3.69 4.67
N ILE A 82 -21.84 -4.06 5.15
CA ILE A 82 -22.02 -5.09 6.18
C ILE A 82 -21.61 -6.47 5.66
N SER A 83 -21.91 -6.78 4.40
CA SER A 83 -21.54 -8.05 3.79
C SER A 83 -20.06 -8.13 3.39
N SER A 84 -19.32 -7.02 3.45
CA SER A 84 -17.89 -7.02 3.19
C SER A 84 -17.13 -7.59 4.38
N ASP A 85 -16.01 -8.31 4.11
CA ASP A 85 -15.10 -8.84 5.16
C ASP A 85 -14.35 -7.73 5.94
N LEU A 86 -14.76 -6.48 5.77
CA LEU A 86 -14.12 -5.34 6.42
C LEU A 86 -14.54 -5.19 7.89
N GLY A 87 -15.61 -5.85 8.35
CA GLY A 87 -16.09 -5.74 9.74
C GLY A 87 -16.42 -4.29 10.13
N LEU A 88 -16.95 -3.52 9.19
CA LEU A 88 -17.34 -2.14 9.41
C LEU A 88 -18.83 -2.08 9.75
N ASN A 89 -19.20 -1.22 10.70
CA ASN A 89 -20.58 -1.00 11.08
C ASN A 89 -21.03 0.37 10.56
N PRO A 90 -21.75 0.43 9.45
CA PRO A 90 -22.33 1.69 8.96
C PRO A 90 -23.47 2.14 9.88
N SER A 91 -23.61 3.44 10.05
CA SER A 91 -24.73 4.08 10.75
C SER A 91 -25.28 5.17 9.83
N SER A 92 -26.54 5.02 9.43
CA SER A 92 -27.22 6.04 8.64
C SER A 92 -27.77 7.16 9.52
N SER A 93 -27.56 8.38 9.09
CA SER A 93 -28.09 9.59 9.73
C SER A 93 -28.56 10.56 8.64
N GLY A 94 -29.86 10.60 8.41
CA GLY A 94 -30.45 11.38 7.33
C GLY A 94 -30.03 10.86 5.96
N ASP A 95 -29.36 11.69 5.17
CA ASP A 95 -28.90 11.37 3.82
C ASP A 95 -27.43 10.90 3.76
N LEU A 96 -26.83 10.63 4.92
CA LEU A 96 -25.41 10.28 5.06
C LEU A 96 -25.24 8.93 5.76
N ILE A 97 -24.28 8.15 5.30
CA ILE A 97 -23.85 6.93 5.97
C ILE A 97 -22.50 7.22 6.65
N ARG A 98 -22.44 7.03 7.96
CA ARG A 98 -21.22 7.22 8.75
C ARG A 98 -20.64 5.87 9.15
N ILE A 99 -19.34 5.71 8.96
CA ILE A 99 -18.59 4.52 9.37
C ILE A 99 -17.48 4.98 10.31
N THR A 100 -17.63 4.70 11.58
CA THR A 100 -16.60 5.04 12.58
C THR A 100 -15.59 3.90 12.69
N MET A 101 -14.31 4.20 12.49
CA MET A 101 -13.24 3.23 12.68
C MET A 101 -13.03 2.98 14.17
N PRO A 102 -13.05 1.71 14.61
CA PRO A 102 -12.77 1.38 16.01
C PRO A 102 -11.35 1.82 16.38
N ALA A 103 -11.19 2.26 17.64
CA ALA A 103 -9.86 2.54 18.17
C ALA A 103 -9.02 1.26 18.18
N LEU A 104 -7.77 1.35 17.79
CA LEU A 104 -6.84 0.22 17.90
C LEU A 104 -6.54 -0.02 19.40
N THR A 105 -6.68 -1.24 19.83
CA THR A 105 -6.12 -1.67 21.13
C THR A 105 -4.59 -1.74 21.00
N GLU A 106 -3.88 -1.71 22.13
CA GLU A 106 -2.41 -1.81 22.12
C GLU A 106 -1.94 -3.14 21.50
N GLU A 107 -2.68 -4.22 21.72
CA GLU A 107 -2.43 -5.54 21.14
C GLU A 107 -2.54 -5.52 19.61
N THR A 108 -3.67 -5.06 19.07
CA THR A 108 -3.88 -4.96 17.62
C THR A 108 -2.88 -4.02 16.95
N ARG A 109 -2.46 -2.96 17.66
CA ARG A 109 -1.40 -2.07 17.19
C ARG A 109 -0.07 -2.79 17.01
N GLN A 110 0.33 -3.59 18.02
CA GLN A 110 1.56 -4.38 17.95
C GLN A 110 1.52 -5.41 16.82
N ASP A 111 0.38 -6.03 16.57
CA ASP A 111 0.23 -6.98 15.47
C ASP A 111 0.36 -6.31 14.11
N TYR A 112 -0.23 -5.13 13.91
CA TYR A 112 -0.04 -4.37 12.68
C TYR A 112 1.40 -3.89 12.48
N ILE A 113 2.12 -3.56 13.56
CA ILE A 113 3.55 -3.23 13.50
C ILE A 113 4.37 -4.46 13.06
N LYS A 114 4.07 -5.65 13.60
CA LYS A 114 4.72 -6.90 13.19
C LYS A 114 4.45 -7.19 11.71
N GLN A 115 3.19 -7.06 11.28
CA GLN A 115 2.80 -7.23 9.88
C GLN A 115 3.55 -6.26 8.97
N ALA A 116 3.61 -4.97 9.32
CA ALA A 116 4.34 -3.98 8.54
C ALA A 116 5.84 -4.29 8.44
N ARG A 117 6.47 -4.79 9.52
CA ARG A 117 7.87 -5.24 9.50
C ARG A 117 8.07 -6.42 8.56
N THR A 118 7.17 -7.38 8.59
CA THR A 118 7.22 -8.55 7.69
C THR A 118 7.11 -8.11 6.23
N GLU A 119 6.19 -7.22 5.90
CA GLU A 119 6.06 -6.72 4.52
C GLU A 119 7.27 -5.90 4.07
N ALA A 120 7.86 -5.09 4.96
CA ALA A 120 9.10 -4.37 4.66
C ALA A 120 10.27 -5.34 4.40
N GLU A 121 10.37 -6.45 5.15
CA GLU A 121 11.41 -7.45 4.92
C GLU A 121 11.17 -8.23 3.63
N ASN A 122 9.94 -8.59 3.32
CA ASN A 122 9.57 -9.21 2.04
C ASN A 122 9.98 -8.33 0.85
N ALA A 123 9.78 -7.01 0.95
CA ALA A 123 10.22 -6.07 -0.08
C ALA A 123 11.76 -6.03 -0.22
N ARG A 124 12.51 -6.06 0.91
CA ARG A 124 13.98 -6.15 0.88
C ARG A 124 14.46 -7.44 0.22
N ILE A 125 13.81 -8.57 0.51
CA ILE A 125 14.12 -9.87 -0.12
C ILE A 125 13.89 -9.79 -1.62
N SER A 126 12.78 -9.19 -2.05
CA SER A 126 12.44 -9.01 -3.46
C SER A 126 13.48 -8.14 -4.19
N ILE A 127 13.89 -7.01 -3.58
CA ILE A 127 14.93 -6.15 -4.15
C ILE A 127 16.27 -6.88 -4.26
N ARG A 128 16.65 -7.65 -3.24
CA ARG A 128 17.87 -8.48 -3.29
C ARG A 128 17.80 -9.57 -4.36
N SER A 129 16.59 -10.10 -4.64
CA SER A 129 16.39 -11.05 -5.75
C SER A 129 16.58 -10.35 -7.10
N VAL A 130 15.96 -9.18 -7.31
CA VAL A 130 16.13 -8.39 -8.54
C VAL A 130 17.62 -8.08 -8.78
N ARG A 131 18.37 -7.66 -7.74
CA ARG A 131 19.81 -7.45 -7.86
C ARG A 131 20.55 -8.70 -8.35
N ARG A 132 20.26 -9.88 -7.76
CA ARG A 132 20.90 -11.14 -8.17
C ARG A 132 20.61 -11.48 -9.62
N ASP A 133 19.35 -11.32 -10.04
CA ASP A 133 18.92 -11.58 -11.41
C ASP A 133 19.63 -10.64 -12.39
N SER A 134 19.73 -9.35 -12.05
CA SER A 134 20.38 -8.33 -12.88
C SER A 134 21.88 -8.58 -13.00
N ASN A 135 22.56 -8.95 -11.92
CA ASN A 135 23.97 -9.32 -11.95
C ASN A 135 24.19 -10.60 -12.77
N GLN A 136 23.29 -11.56 -12.72
CA GLN A 136 23.36 -12.75 -13.56
C GLN A 136 23.22 -12.40 -15.04
N SER A 137 22.25 -11.57 -15.37
CA SER A 137 22.08 -11.08 -16.76
C SER A 137 23.32 -10.34 -17.27
N ALA A 138 23.96 -9.52 -16.43
CA ALA A 138 25.21 -8.84 -16.79
C ALA A 138 26.36 -9.82 -17.07
N ARG A 139 26.51 -10.86 -16.23
CA ARG A 139 27.51 -11.92 -16.44
C ARG A 139 27.25 -12.75 -17.69
N ASP A 140 25.98 -13.01 -18.00
CA ASP A 140 25.59 -13.75 -19.21
C ASP A 140 25.98 -12.97 -20.48
N LEU A 141 25.88 -11.62 -20.47
CA LEU A 141 26.35 -10.77 -21.56
C LEU A 141 27.88 -10.76 -21.67
N ASN A 142 28.60 -10.71 -20.55
CA ASN A 142 30.05 -10.80 -20.53
C ASN A 142 30.50 -12.16 -21.11
N THR A 143 29.86 -13.27 -20.73
CA THR A 143 30.17 -14.61 -21.26
C THR A 143 29.96 -14.68 -22.78
N LYS A 144 28.99 -13.93 -23.33
CA LYS A 144 28.75 -13.81 -24.78
C LYS A 144 29.70 -12.83 -25.48
N SER A 145 30.65 -12.26 -24.76
CA SER A 145 31.57 -11.20 -25.25
C SER A 145 30.86 -9.93 -25.73
N GLU A 146 29.64 -9.67 -25.26
CA GLU A 146 28.89 -8.46 -25.50
C GLU A 146 29.23 -7.35 -24.49
N LEU A 147 29.92 -7.70 -23.40
CA LEU A 147 30.40 -6.81 -22.34
C LEU A 147 31.84 -7.14 -21.99
N SER A 148 32.69 -6.14 -21.80
CA SER A 148 34.05 -6.33 -21.30
C SER A 148 34.07 -6.56 -19.78
N ASP A 149 35.18 -7.08 -19.23
CA ASP A 149 35.32 -7.30 -17.80
C ASP A 149 35.26 -6.01 -16.97
N ASP A 150 35.78 -4.91 -17.49
CA ASP A 150 35.74 -3.60 -16.83
C ASP A 150 34.31 -3.03 -16.83
N GLU A 151 33.61 -3.12 -17.94
CA GLU A 151 32.20 -2.72 -18.05
C GLU A 151 31.29 -3.57 -17.15
N LEU A 152 31.56 -4.87 -16.99
CA LEU A 152 30.84 -5.74 -16.07
C LEU A 152 30.99 -5.24 -14.63
N ARG A 153 32.24 -4.92 -14.21
CA ARG A 153 32.51 -4.40 -12.85
C ARG A 153 31.79 -3.08 -12.61
N ASP A 154 31.85 -2.16 -13.56
CA ASP A 154 31.17 -0.87 -13.43
C ASP A 154 29.65 -1.06 -13.31
N LEU A 155 29.07 -1.95 -14.12
CA LEU A 155 27.63 -2.27 -14.07
C LEU A 155 27.23 -2.95 -12.75
N GLU A 156 28.04 -3.86 -12.21
CA GLU A 156 27.79 -4.48 -10.89
C GLU A 156 27.82 -3.43 -9.77
N VAL A 157 28.72 -2.46 -9.82
CA VAL A 157 28.76 -1.32 -8.87
C VAL A 157 27.52 -0.45 -8.98
N GLU A 158 27.13 -0.07 -10.20
CA GLU A 158 25.90 0.72 -10.41
C GLU A 158 24.64 0.01 -9.93
N ILE A 159 24.50 -1.30 -10.19
CA ILE A 159 23.39 -2.13 -9.70
C ILE A 159 23.38 -2.17 -8.18
N GLN A 160 24.56 -2.23 -7.54
CA GLN A 160 24.66 -2.18 -6.08
C GLN A 160 24.22 -0.82 -5.53
N GLU A 161 24.64 0.29 -6.13
CA GLU A 161 24.22 1.63 -5.73
C GLU A 161 22.71 1.84 -5.82
N ILE A 162 22.10 1.36 -6.92
CA ILE A 162 20.64 1.37 -7.10
C ILE A 162 19.97 0.56 -5.99
N THR A 163 20.49 -0.64 -5.71
CA THR A 163 19.97 -1.53 -4.65
C THR A 163 20.00 -0.85 -3.28
N ASP A 164 21.12 -0.22 -2.91
CA ASP A 164 21.29 0.44 -1.61
C ASP A 164 20.36 1.64 -1.47
N LYS A 165 20.14 2.37 -2.55
CA LYS A 165 19.16 3.46 -2.61
C LYS A 165 17.74 2.95 -2.31
N PHE A 166 17.30 1.87 -2.96
CA PHE A 166 15.97 1.32 -2.74
C PHE A 166 15.80 0.70 -1.34
N ILE A 167 16.84 0.03 -0.80
CA ILE A 167 16.83 -0.47 0.58
C ILE A 167 16.69 0.68 1.59
N SER A 168 17.40 1.77 1.36
CA SER A 168 17.31 2.98 2.19
C SER A 168 15.91 3.61 2.11
N MET A 169 15.32 3.65 0.90
CA MET A 169 13.94 4.13 0.71
C MET A 169 12.92 3.28 1.48
N ILE A 170 13.06 1.95 1.51
CA ILE A 170 12.20 1.07 2.32
C ILE A 170 12.29 1.44 3.80
N ALA A 171 13.50 1.66 4.32
CA ALA A 171 13.70 2.00 5.72
C ALA A 171 13.06 3.36 6.07
N ILE A 172 13.23 4.37 5.22
CA ILE A 172 12.61 5.69 5.39
C ILE A 172 11.09 5.58 5.31
N PHE A 173 10.56 4.84 4.34
CA PHE A 173 9.13 4.67 4.14
C PHE A 173 8.47 3.93 5.31
N PHE A 174 9.10 2.86 5.81
CA PHE A 174 8.66 2.16 7.02
C PHE A 174 8.66 3.10 8.24
N ARG A 175 9.75 3.86 8.45
CA ARG A 175 9.86 4.82 9.57
C ARG A 175 8.80 5.92 9.47
N PHE A 176 8.56 6.46 8.28
CA PHE A 176 7.54 7.49 8.04
C PHE A 176 6.14 6.97 8.37
N ILE A 177 5.78 5.77 7.91
CA ILE A 177 4.49 5.15 8.21
C ILE A 177 4.36 4.86 9.71
N PHE A 178 5.44 4.38 10.34
CA PHE A 178 5.45 4.13 11.77
C PHE A 178 5.20 5.40 12.58
N MET A 179 5.95 6.47 12.30
CA MET A 179 5.80 7.75 13.01
C MET A 179 4.44 8.40 12.74
N THR A 180 3.97 8.45 11.50
CA THR A 180 2.72 9.15 11.16
C THR A 180 1.47 8.37 11.56
N ARG A 181 1.54 7.04 11.58
CA ARG A 181 0.35 6.19 11.80
C ARG A 181 0.27 5.59 13.21
N PHE A 182 1.39 5.41 13.90
CA PHE A 182 1.43 4.73 15.19
C PHE A 182 1.92 5.57 16.37
N GLU A 183 2.83 6.55 16.18
CA GLU A 183 3.37 7.37 17.28
C GLU A 183 2.62 8.70 17.51
N LEU A 184 2.04 9.32 16.50
CA LEU A 184 1.34 10.61 16.67
C LEU A 184 0.16 10.53 17.64
N ASN A 185 -0.42 9.35 17.87
CA ASN A 185 -1.47 9.17 18.88
C ASN A 185 -0.96 9.20 20.32
N ARG A 186 0.34 9.06 20.55
CA ARG A 186 0.92 9.11 21.91
C ARG A 186 1.16 10.54 22.39
N LEU A 187 1.34 11.48 21.45
CA LEU A 187 1.57 12.90 21.75
C LEU A 187 0.26 13.71 21.86
N LEU A 188 -0.87 13.18 21.39
CA LEU A 188 -2.18 13.83 21.47
C LEU A 188 -3.03 13.37 22.67
N CYS A 189 -2.55 12.39 23.43
CA CYS A 189 -3.22 11.88 24.66
C CYS A 189 -2.43 12.21 25.93
N ALA A 190 -1.43 13.07 25.88
CA ALA A 190 -0.75 13.68 27.01
C ALA A 190 -1.01 15.19 26.98
#